data_f1c6530bfff244d29341017afeffed26
#
_entry.id   f1c6530bfff244d29341017afeffed26
#
_cell.length_a   1.000
_cell.length_b   1.000
_cell.length_c   1.000
_cell.angle_alpha   90.00
_cell.angle_beta   90.00
_cell.angle_gamma   90.00
#
_symmetry.space_group_name_H-M   'P 1'
#
loop_
_entity.id
_entity.type
_entity.pdbx_description
1 polymer ?
#
loop_
_entity_poly.entity_id
_entity_poly.type
_entity_poly.pdbx_seq_one_letter_code
_entity_poly.pdbx_strand_id
1 'polypeptide(L)'
;MGRSVCVVIPSVGNADELGIALDGLMAQTYYGPLEVVVVGPSGDSGRQQAESRGLRFIDDAGSRTRADACNIALDSTESDLVMFTDDDVVVPKEWVGKLARWFEKTEVAGVGGPNYAPPESSTLQQQIIDVSFCSKIFTAGTNYGRRGGGELEEVEQLPGVNSAYRRSVLAEVGGFPDGCIGAEDVILDHMIRQCGHRLWTDPEAVMWHRRRDLSRVKKQIGNYGLVRSLANHEHRELRAWSHVTVAMFPPIVIAAFVGFFWGLSNDGLGSPWWDISLDAVPMGWPRFGVHTLPTLILLYNLLAWYGAAKGSSPCRTPKTVFLSSITTFVLHWNYGMGVLRGWWRIFTGNSGLQIDDRTRD
;
A
#
# COMPACT_ATOMS: atom_id res chain seq x y z
N MET A 1 -31.18 4.13 15.70
CA MET A 1 -30.97 3.82 14.26
C MET A 1 -29.48 3.96 14.01
N GLY A 2 -28.89 3.05 13.23
CA GLY A 2 -27.47 3.19 12.81
C GLY A 2 -27.28 4.42 11.92
N ARG A 3 -26.04 4.96 11.86
CA ARG A 3 -25.70 6.07 10.95
C ARG A 3 -25.88 5.66 9.50
N SER A 4 -26.20 6.59 8.61
CA SER A 4 -26.19 6.31 7.19
C SER A 4 -24.78 6.13 6.66
N VAL A 5 -24.56 5.13 5.81
CA VAL A 5 -23.25 4.76 5.24
C VAL A 5 -23.35 4.73 3.72
N CYS A 6 -22.40 5.37 3.05
CA CYS A 6 -22.16 5.20 1.62
C CYS A 6 -20.82 4.47 1.44
N VAL A 7 -20.83 3.35 0.70
CA VAL A 7 -19.61 2.66 0.28
C VAL A 7 -19.30 3.02 -1.15
N VAL A 8 -18.14 3.59 -1.40
CA VAL A 8 -17.65 4.06 -2.70
C VAL A 8 -16.63 3.06 -3.25
N ILE A 9 -16.83 2.63 -4.49
CA ILE A 9 -15.94 1.72 -5.21
C ILE A 9 -15.57 2.35 -6.55
N PRO A 10 -14.37 2.94 -6.67
CA PRO A 10 -13.82 3.28 -7.97
C PRO A 10 -13.48 2.01 -8.74
N SER A 11 -13.91 1.89 -9.98
CA SER A 11 -13.67 0.68 -10.79
C SER A 11 -13.43 1.00 -12.26
N VAL A 12 -12.42 0.33 -12.84
CA VAL A 12 -12.07 0.44 -14.26
C VAL A 12 -11.71 -0.94 -14.81
N GLY A 13 -12.56 -1.51 -15.66
CA GLY A 13 -12.22 -2.68 -16.47
C GLY A 13 -12.15 -4.02 -15.74
N ASN A 14 -12.69 -4.16 -14.52
CA ASN A 14 -12.51 -5.33 -13.64
C ASN A 14 -13.84 -5.99 -13.26
N ALA A 15 -14.70 -6.28 -14.26
CA ALA A 15 -16.09 -6.69 -14.05
C ALA A 15 -16.28 -7.90 -13.13
N ASP A 16 -15.47 -8.95 -13.28
CA ASP A 16 -15.66 -10.21 -12.53
C ASP A 16 -15.29 -10.03 -11.05
N GLU A 17 -14.21 -9.31 -10.76
CA GLU A 17 -13.78 -9.04 -9.38
C GLU A 17 -14.73 -8.04 -8.72
N LEU A 18 -15.14 -7.00 -9.43
CA LEU A 18 -16.17 -6.07 -8.97
C LEU A 18 -17.46 -6.80 -8.58
N GLY A 19 -17.92 -7.76 -9.40
CA GLY A 19 -19.10 -8.58 -9.09
C GLY A 19 -18.99 -9.26 -7.72
N ILE A 20 -17.83 -9.83 -7.40
CA ILE A 20 -17.55 -10.47 -6.10
C ILE A 20 -17.60 -9.43 -4.95
N ALA A 21 -17.01 -8.27 -5.15
CA ALA A 21 -17.02 -7.20 -4.16
C ALA A 21 -18.44 -6.71 -3.87
N LEU A 22 -19.24 -6.48 -4.92
CA LEU A 22 -20.63 -6.05 -4.81
C LEU A 22 -21.51 -7.08 -4.12
N ASP A 23 -21.35 -8.37 -4.42
CA ASP A 23 -22.10 -9.46 -3.75
C ASP A 23 -21.79 -9.49 -2.25
N GLY A 24 -20.52 -9.26 -1.86
CA GLY A 24 -20.12 -9.14 -0.46
C GLY A 24 -20.74 -7.91 0.24
N LEU A 25 -20.88 -6.79 -0.48
CA LEU A 25 -21.52 -5.58 0.05
C LEU A 25 -23.04 -5.72 0.17
N MET A 26 -23.69 -6.39 -0.76
CA MET A 26 -25.12 -6.70 -0.65
C MET A 26 -25.44 -7.67 0.50
N ALA A 27 -24.46 -8.48 0.93
CA ALA A 27 -24.58 -9.44 2.01
C ALA A 27 -24.23 -8.84 3.39
N GLN A 28 -24.06 -7.52 3.52
CA GLN A 28 -23.71 -6.89 4.80
C GLN A 28 -24.80 -7.04 5.86
N THR A 29 -24.39 -7.28 7.11
CA THR A 29 -25.30 -7.41 8.25
C THR A 29 -25.50 -6.09 9.01
N TYR A 30 -25.27 -4.97 8.35
CA TYR A 30 -25.41 -3.64 8.93
C TYR A 30 -26.90 -3.22 9.03
N TYR A 31 -27.30 -2.70 10.18
CA TYR A 31 -28.72 -2.34 10.44
C TYR A 31 -29.07 -0.86 10.11
N GLY A 32 -28.10 -0.03 9.75
CA GLY A 32 -28.32 1.34 9.32
C GLY A 32 -28.61 1.41 7.81
N PRO A 33 -29.01 2.60 7.32
CA PRO A 33 -29.07 2.83 5.88
C PRO A 33 -27.71 2.63 5.22
N LEU A 34 -27.68 1.80 4.16
CA LEU A 34 -26.48 1.47 3.41
C LEU A 34 -26.69 1.74 1.94
N GLU A 35 -25.90 2.64 1.37
CA GLU A 35 -25.79 2.92 -0.05
C GLU A 35 -24.47 2.35 -0.56
N VAL A 36 -24.47 1.76 -1.76
CA VAL A 36 -23.26 1.32 -2.46
C VAL A 36 -23.21 2.03 -3.81
N VAL A 37 -22.09 2.70 -4.06
CA VAL A 37 -21.87 3.51 -5.26
C VAL A 37 -20.63 3.01 -5.99
N VAL A 38 -20.81 2.62 -7.25
CA VAL A 38 -19.70 2.32 -8.17
C VAL A 38 -19.43 3.56 -9.01
N VAL A 39 -18.16 3.96 -9.11
CA VAL A 39 -17.73 5.09 -9.93
C VAL A 39 -16.75 4.62 -10.99
N GLY A 40 -17.02 4.94 -12.24
CA GLY A 40 -16.13 4.54 -13.34
C GLY A 40 -16.59 5.07 -14.69
N PRO A 41 -15.88 4.73 -15.79
CA PRO A 41 -16.23 5.17 -17.12
C PRO A 41 -17.59 4.63 -17.57
N SER A 42 -18.44 5.46 -18.22
CA SER A 42 -19.78 5.11 -18.67
C SER A 42 -19.86 3.88 -19.57
N GLY A 43 -18.82 3.64 -20.36
CA GLY A 43 -18.74 2.51 -21.30
C GLY A 43 -18.17 1.23 -20.69
N ASP A 44 -17.85 1.23 -19.39
CA ASP A 44 -17.23 0.09 -18.71
C ASP A 44 -18.29 -0.94 -18.28
N SER A 45 -17.86 -2.18 -18.22
CA SER A 45 -18.60 -3.33 -17.65
C SER A 45 -18.99 -3.13 -16.18
N GLY A 46 -18.32 -2.23 -15.46
CA GLY A 46 -18.65 -1.84 -14.09
C GLY A 46 -20.06 -1.29 -13.94
N ARG A 47 -20.55 -0.52 -14.92
CA ARG A 47 -21.94 -0.04 -14.96
C ARG A 47 -22.93 -1.21 -14.96
N GLN A 48 -22.72 -2.19 -15.84
CA GLN A 48 -23.61 -3.35 -15.95
C GLN A 48 -23.61 -4.17 -14.64
N GLN A 49 -22.46 -4.33 -13.99
CA GLN A 49 -22.34 -5.03 -12.71
C GLN A 49 -23.14 -4.33 -11.59
N ALA A 50 -23.07 -3.01 -11.51
CA ALA A 50 -23.82 -2.24 -10.52
C ALA A 50 -25.33 -2.27 -10.82
N GLU A 51 -25.76 -1.92 -12.04
CA GLU A 51 -27.16 -1.82 -12.44
C GLU A 51 -27.91 -3.17 -12.35
N SER A 52 -27.24 -4.28 -12.71
CA SER A 52 -27.83 -5.63 -12.58
C SER A 52 -28.15 -6.04 -11.14
N ARG A 53 -27.53 -5.38 -10.16
CA ARG A 53 -27.74 -5.57 -8.72
C ARG A 53 -28.62 -4.49 -8.10
N GLY A 54 -29.15 -3.57 -8.90
CA GLY A 54 -29.93 -2.41 -8.41
C GLY A 54 -29.10 -1.40 -7.63
N LEU A 55 -27.77 -1.40 -7.82
CA LEU A 55 -26.85 -0.48 -7.17
C LEU A 55 -26.62 0.77 -8.04
N ARG A 56 -26.23 1.85 -7.38
CA ARG A 56 -25.98 3.12 -8.06
C ARG A 56 -24.65 3.09 -8.78
N PHE A 57 -24.65 3.50 -10.04
CA PHE A 57 -23.46 3.79 -10.82
C PHE A 57 -23.36 5.28 -11.10
N ILE A 58 -22.15 5.84 -10.98
CA ILE A 58 -21.85 7.22 -11.32
C ILE A 58 -20.76 7.22 -12.38
N ASP A 59 -20.97 8.00 -13.44
CA ASP A 59 -19.96 8.27 -14.46
C ASP A 59 -18.84 9.09 -13.86
N ASP A 60 -17.60 8.66 -14.06
CA ASP A 60 -16.41 9.34 -13.58
C ASP A 60 -16.05 10.61 -14.36
N ALA A 61 -16.90 11.00 -15.33
CA ALA A 61 -16.73 12.18 -16.18
C ALA A 61 -15.37 12.23 -16.90
N GLY A 62 -14.78 11.05 -17.17
CA GLY A 62 -13.45 10.93 -17.77
C GLY A 62 -12.33 11.22 -16.77
N SER A 63 -12.60 11.07 -15.47
CA SER A 63 -11.56 11.18 -14.44
C SER A 63 -10.45 10.16 -14.72
N ARG A 64 -9.22 10.51 -14.34
CA ARG A 64 -8.05 9.68 -14.63
C ARG A 64 -7.39 9.16 -13.37
N THR A 65 -7.91 9.58 -12.24
CA THR A 65 -7.37 9.23 -10.93
C THR A 65 -8.43 8.63 -10.03
N ARG A 66 -7.99 7.77 -9.13
CA ARG A 66 -8.84 7.26 -8.06
C ARG A 66 -9.37 8.38 -7.16
N ALA A 67 -8.55 9.40 -6.92
CA ALA A 67 -8.91 10.56 -6.11
C ALA A 67 -10.13 11.29 -6.68
N ASP A 68 -10.09 11.63 -7.99
CA ASP A 68 -11.19 12.32 -8.65
C ASP A 68 -12.47 11.50 -8.66
N ALA A 69 -12.36 10.18 -8.94
CA ALA A 69 -13.51 9.29 -8.89
C ALA A 69 -14.14 9.22 -7.48
N CYS A 70 -13.30 9.18 -6.44
CA CYS A 70 -13.78 9.24 -5.04
C CYS A 70 -14.45 10.57 -4.71
N ASN A 71 -13.93 11.70 -5.19
CA ASN A 71 -14.53 13.02 -4.98
C ASN A 71 -15.90 13.13 -5.67
N ILE A 72 -16.04 12.66 -6.91
CA ILE A 72 -17.33 12.62 -7.62
C ILE A 72 -18.39 11.84 -6.81
N ALA A 73 -18.01 10.71 -6.21
CA ALA A 73 -18.93 9.97 -5.35
C ALA A 73 -19.24 10.72 -4.05
N LEU A 74 -18.23 11.34 -3.42
CA LEU A 74 -18.37 12.11 -2.19
C LEU A 74 -19.37 13.26 -2.37
N ASP A 75 -19.30 13.97 -3.49
CA ASP A 75 -20.20 15.07 -3.83
C ASP A 75 -21.64 14.59 -4.09
N SER A 76 -21.81 13.32 -4.38
CA SER A 76 -23.11 12.73 -4.76
C SER A 76 -23.85 12.05 -3.61
N THR A 77 -23.28 12.00 -2.40
CA THR A 77 -23.88 11.34 -1.21
C THR A 77 -24.09 12.30 -0.07
N GLU A 78 -25.18 12.07 0.69
CA GLU A 78 -25.50 12.76 1.93
C GLU A 78 -25.36 11.87 3.18
N SER A 79 -24.79 10.68 3.02
CA SER A 79 -24.59 9.74 4.14
C SER A 79 -23.67 10.31 5.22
N ASP A 80 -23.92 9.95 6.49
CA ASP A 80 -23.12 10.40 7.64
C ASP A 80 -21.66 9.92 7.55
N LEU A 81 -21.48 8.71 7.04
CA LEU A 81 -20.19 8.03 6.89
C LEU A 81 -19.96 7.67 5.42
N VAL A 82 -18.73 7.86 4.97
CA VAL A 82 -18.28 7.41 3.64
C VAL A 82 -17.16 6.40 3.84
N MET A 83 -17.31 5.23 3.22
CA MET A 83 -16.34 4.14 3.23
C MET A 83 -15.76 3.95 1.84
N PHE A 84 -14.46 3.71 1.75
CA PHE A 84 -13.77 3.46 0.49
C PHE A 84 -13.21 2.05 0.46
N THR A 85 -13.41 1.39 -0.69
CA THR A 85 -12.80 0.10 -0.98
C THR A 85 -12.49 -0.01 -2.47
N ASP A 86 -11.81 -1.08 -2.88
CA ASP A 86 -11.43 -1.31 -4.27
C ASP A 86 -12.35 -2.38 -4.91
N ASP A 87 -12.27 -2.56 -6.21
CA ASP A 87 -13.10 -3.51 -6.97
C ASP A 87 -12.54 -4.95 -6.98
N ASP A 88 -11.33 -5.18 -6.46
CA ASP A 88 -10.65 -6.47 -6.41
C ASP A 88 -10.59 -7.08 -4.98
N VAL A 89 -11.63 -6.81 -4.19
CA VAL A 89 -11.77 -7.26 -2.80
C VAL A 89 -12.82 -8.36 -2.64
N VAL A 90 -12.71 -9.11 -1.53
CA VAL A 90 -13.76 -9.97 -0.98
C VAL A 90 -14.17 -9.37 0.36
N VAL A 91 -15.38 -8.81 0.42
CA VAL A 91 -15.86 -8.04 1.56
C VAL A 91 -16.52 -8.97 2.60
N PRO A 92 -16.00 -9.02 3.85
CA PRO A 92 -16.64 -9.77 4.92
C PRO A 92 -18.01 -9.21 5.29
N LYS A 93 -18.97 -10.06 5.65
CA LYS A 93 -20.38 -9.69 5.95
C LYS A 93 -20.54 -8.66 7.06
N GLU A 94 -19.62 -8.59 8.00
CA GLU A 94 -19.65 -7.67 9.14
C GLU A 94 -18.79 -6.41 8.95
N TRP A 95 -18.17 -6.23 7.78
CA TRP A 95 -17.18 -5.20 7.56
C TRP A 95 -17.72 -3.78 7.80
N VAL A 96 -18.87 -3.44 7.22
CA VAL A 96 -19.50 -2.11 7.41
C VAL A 96 -19.82 -1.88 8.89
N GLY A 97 -20.40 -2.87 9.56
CA GLY A 97 -20.76 -2.77 10.97
C GLY A 97 -19.55 -2.61 11.89
N LYS A 98 -18.45 -3.32 11.59
CA LYS A 98 -17.20 -3.22 12.36
C LYS A 98 -16.58 -1.84 12.28
N LEU A 99 -16.58 -1.21 11.12
CA LEU A 99 -16.08 0.15 10.98
C LEU A 99 -17.06 1.18 11.55
N ALA A 100 -18.35 1.08 11.23
CA ALA A 100 -19.36 2.06 11.60
C ALA A 100 -19.53 2.21 13.13
N ARG A 101 -19.38 1.13 13.91
CA ARG A 101 -19.51 1.14 15.38
C ARG A 101 -18.61 2.17 16.08
N TRP A 102 -17.45 2.45 15.52
CA TRP A 102 -16.47 3.33 16.14
C TRP A 102 -16.84 4.81 16.05
N PHE A 103 -17.70 5.18 15.10
CA PHE A 103 -18.14 6.57 14.93
C PHE A 103 -19.20 7.01 15.96
N GLU A 104 -19.58 6.15 16.89
CA GLU A 104 -20.29 6.56 18.11
C GLU A 104 -19.39 7.44 18.99
N LYS A 105 -18.08 7.21 18.95
CA LYS A 105 -17.08 8.05 19.60
C LYS A 105 -16.82 9.29 18.77
N THR A 106 -16.97 10.47 19.39
CA THR A 106 -16.85 11.76 18.68
C THR A 106 -15.44 12.05 18.19
N GLU A 107 -14.42 11.54 18.89
CA GLU A 107 -13.01 11.70 18.53
C GLU A 107 -12.58 10.91 17.31
N VAL A 108 -13.37 9.94 16.84
CA VAL A 108 -13.06 9.15 15.65
C VAL A 108 -13.49 9.90 14.40
N ALA A 109 -12.54 10.43 13.67
CA ALA A 109 -12.75 11.08 12.38
C ALA A 109 -12.69 10.10 11.21
N GLY A 110 -11.78 9.12 11.32
CA GLY A 110 -11.66 8.03 10.36
C GLY A 110 -11.22 6.75 11.05
N VAL A 111 -11.62 5.62 10.50
CA VAL A 111 -11.22 4.28 10.95
C VAL A 111 -11.00 3.37 9.75
N GLY A 112 -9.97 2.55 9.83
CA GLY A 112 -9.69 1.53 8.83
C GLY A 112 -9.32 0.22 9.48
N GLY A 113 -8.92 -0.76 8.68
CA GLY A 113 -8.49 -2.05 9.17
C GLY A 113 -7.40 -2.65 8.28
N PRO A 114 -6.85 -3.81 8.67
CA PRO A 114 -5.85 -4.50 7.87
C PRO A 114 -6.47 -5.06 6.59
N ASN A 115 -5.63 -5.22 5.56
CA ASN A 115 -6.01 -5.93 4.34
C ASN A 115 -5.02 -7.07 4.06
N TYR A 116 -5.57 -8.26 3.77
CA TYR A 116 -4.81 -9.47 3.54
C TYR A 116 -5.26 -10.17 2.27
N ALA A 117 -4.36 -10.96 1.66
CA ALA A 117 -4.78 -11.87 0.60
C ALA A 117 -5.69 -12.97 1.17
N PRO A 118 -6.80 -13.31 0.49
CA PRO A 118 -7.63 -14.44 0.89
C PRO A 118 -6.86 -15.76 0.69
N PRO A 119 -6.57 -16.54 1.76
CA PRO A 119 -5.68 -17.71 1.67
C PRO A 119 -6.20 -18.80 0.72
N GLU A 120 -7.51 -19.00 0.70
CA GLU A 120 -8.16 -20.09 -0.03
C GLU A 120 -8.20 -19.87 -1.55
N SER A 121 -8.29 -18.61 -1.99
CA SER A 121 -8.42 -18.25 -3.42
C SER A 121 -7.17 -17.62 -4.02
N SER A 122 -6.10 -17.46 -3.23
CA SER A 122 -4.85 -16.86 -3.68
C SER A 122 -3.86 -17.91 -4.19
N THR A 123 -3.21 -17.63 -5.30
CA THR A 123 -2.10 -18.43 -5.81
C THR A 123 -0.92 -18.38 -4.84
N LEU A 124 0.00 -19.36 -4.92
CA LEU A 124 1.22 -19.36 -4.10
C LEU A 124 2.01 -18.05 -4.23
N GLN A 125 2.09 -17.49 -5.43
CA GLN A 125 2.79 -16.23 -5.67
C GLN A 125 2.12 -15.06 -4.93
N GLN A 126 0.80 -14.97 -4.97
CA GLN A 126 0.03 -13.96 -4.25
C GLN A 126 0.16 -14.10 -2.72
N GLN A 127 0.18 -15.34 -2.22
CA GLN A 127 0.42 -15.63 -0.81
C GLN A 127 1.82 -15.16 -0.35
N ILE A 128 2.86 -15.42 -1.17
CA ILE A 128 4.22 -14.98 -0.88
C ILE A 128 4.31 -13.44 -0.86
N ILE A 129 3.66 -12.77 -1.80
CA ILE A 129 3.58 -11.30 -1.86
C ILE A 129 2.89 -10.76 -0.60
N ASP A 130 1.79 -11.38 -0.18
CA ASP A 130 1.08 -10.98 1.04
C ASP A 130 1.94 -11.12 2.30
N VAL A 131 2.66 -12.24 2.42
CA VAL A 131 3.62 -12.45 3.51
C VAL A 131 4.70 -11.36 3.52
N SER A 132 5.19 -10.94 2.35
CA SER A 132 6.16 -9.85 2.24
C SER A 132 5.56 -8.51 2.67
N PHE A 133 4.35 -8.17 2.24
CA PHE A 133 3.66 -6.94 2.62
C PHE A 133 3.31 -6.86 4.11
N CYS A 134 3.01 -7.99 4.72
CA CYS A 134 2.68 -8.05 6.15
C CYS A 134 3.91 -8.10 7.07
N SER A 135 5.13 -8.03 6.53
CA SER A 135 6.36 -7.98 7.32
C SER A 135 6.62 -6.56 7.82
N LYS A 136 6.46 -6.33 9.14
CA LYS A 136 6.68 -5.00 9.76
C LYS A 136 8.09 -4.46 9.55
N ILE A 137 9.10 -5.33 9.46
CA ILE A 137 10.50 -4.93 9.27
C ILE A 137 10.69 -4.32 7.88
N PHE A 138 10.08 -4.91 6.86
CA PHE A 138 10.31 -4.53 5.48
C PHE A 138 9.31 -3.52 4.91
N THR A 139 8.16 -3.36 5.56
CA THR A 139 7.20 -2.32 5.20
C THR A 139 7.34 -1.05 6.04
N ALA A 140 8.40 -0.97 6.84
CA ALA A 140 8.71 0.18 7.72
C ALA A 140 7.52 0.59 8.62
N GLY A 141 6.71 -0.38 9.05
CA GLY A 141 5.57 -0.14 9.91
C GLY A 141 4.35 0.45 9.20
N THR A 142 4.28 0.40 7.86
CA THR A 142 3.06 0.74 7.13
C THR A 142 1.88 -0.12 7.60
N ASN A 143 0.65 0.33 7.36
CA ASN A 143 -0.58 -0.34 7.81
C ASN A 143 -0.78 -1.75 7.23
N TYR A 144 -0.04 -2.13 6.18
CA TYR A 144 -0.06 -3.48 5.62
C TYR A 144 0.31 -4.60 6.61
N GLY A 145 1.14 -4.31 7.60
CA GLY A 145 1.66 -5.31 8.53
C GLY A 145 1.09 -5.23 9.95
N ARG A 146 0.03 -4.46 10.21
CA ARG A 146 -0.57 -4.36 11.54
C ARG A 146 -1.42 -5.59 11.85
N ARG A 147 -1.15 -6.23 12.98
CA ARG A 147 -1.91 -7.40 13.43
C ARG A 147 -3.31 -6.99 13.86
N GLY A 148 -4.29 -7.78 13.40
CA GLY A 148 -5.53 -7.94 14.09
C GLY A 148 -5.32 -8.64 15.45
N GLY A 149 -6.05 -8.23 16.42
CA GLY A 149 -6.05 -8.80 17.77
C GLY A 149 -5.72 -7.72 18.77
N GLY A 150 -6.72 -7.12 19.35
CA GLY A 150 -6.57 -6.13 20.35
C GLY A 150 -7.50 -4.93 20.20
N GLU A 151 -7.10 -3.87 20.79
CA GLU A 151 -7.85 -2.64 20.90
C GLU A 151 -7.67 -1.76 19.65
N LEU A 152 -8.58 -0.81 19.51
CA LEU A 152 -8.48 0.26 18.52
C LEU A 152 -7.17 1.04 18.74
N GLU A 153 -6.35 1.16 17.69
CA GLU A 153 -5.06 1.88 17.75
C GLU A 153 -5.13 3.17 16.94
N GLU A 154 -4.58 4.25 17.46
CA GLU A 154 -4.40 5.50 16.71
C GLU A 154 -3.31 5.32 15.65
N VAL A 155 -3.58 5.85 14.45
CA VAL A 155 -2.68 5.72 13.29
C VAL A 155 -2.55 7.02 12.54
N GLU A 156 -1.49 7.14 11.75
CA GLU A 156 -1.27 8.31 10.90
C GLU A 156 -1.95 8.17 9.54
N GLN A 157 -2.24 6.96 9.09
CA GLN A 157 -2.72 6.66 7.74
C GLN A 157 -3.64 5.45 7.75
N LEU A 158 -4.67 5.48 6.92
CA LEU A 158 -5.58 4.38 6.67
C LEU A 158 -5.30 3.78 5.28
N PRO A 159 -5.51 2.47 5.08
CA PRO A 159 -5.39 1.89 3.74
C PRO A 159 -6.58 2.32 2.89
N GLY A 160 -6.34 2.84 1.69
CA GLY A 160 -7.40 3.28 0.78
C GLY A 160 -8.43 2.19 0.44
N VAL A 161 -8.02 0.92 0.46
CA VAL A 161 -8.90 -0.23 0.23
C VAL A 161 -9.79 -0.59 1.43
N ASN A 162 -9.52 -0.04 2.61
CA ASN A 162 -10.22 -0.41 3.85
C ASN A 162 -10.26 0.78 4.81
N SER A 163 -11.05 1.79 4.47
CA SER A 163 -11.16 3.03 5.22
C SER A 163 -12.59 3.54 5.27
N ALA A 164 -12.92 4.21 6.36
CA ALA A 164 -14.19 4.87 6.62
C ALA A 164 -13.93 6.23 7.28
N TYR A 165 -14.69 7.22 6.91
CA TYR A 165 -14.54 8.60 7.43
C TYR A 165 -15.91 9.22 7.71
N ARG A 166 -15.96 10.21 8.61
CA ARG A 166 -17.10 11.11 8.71
C ARG A 166 -17.17 11.97 7.45
N ARG A 167 -18.34 12.03 6.81
CA ARG A 167 -18.53 12.91 5.65
C ARG A 167 -18.24 14.37 5.97
N SER A 168 -18.61 14.82 7.19
CA SER A 168 -18.32 16.18 7.64
C SER A 168 -16.82 16.51 7.69
N VAL A 169 -15.98 15.53 8.07
CA VAL A 169 -14.52 15.70 8.10
C VAL A 169 -13.95 15.72 6.67
N LEU A 170 -14.45 14.83 5.78
CA LEU A 170 -14.06 14.88 4.37
C LEU A 170 -14.43 16.21 3.72
N ALA A 171 -15.63 16.73 4.00
CA ALA A 171 -16.07 18.04 3.50
C ALA A 171 -15.22 19.20 4.06
N GLU A 172 -14.81 19.12 5.34
CA GLU A 172 -13.97 20.13 5.98
C GLU A 172 -12.61 20.26 5.30
N VAL A 173 -12.01 19.13 4.89
CA VAL A 173 -10.70 19.11 4.23
C VAL A 173 -10.79 19.24 2.71
N GLY A 174 -11.98 19.26 2.13
CA GLY A 174 -12.20 19.40 0.69
C GLY A 174 -12.08 18.11 -0.10
N GLY A 175 -12.15 16.94 0.55
CA GLY A 175 -12.04 15.63 -0.11
C GLY A 175 -10.60 15.20 -0.40
N PHE A 176 -10.44 14.31 -1.38
CA PHE A 176 -9.13 13.86 -1.87
C PHE A 176 -8.42 14.96 -2.68
N PRO A 177 -7.08 14.96 -2.75
CA PRO A 177 -6.36 15.91 -3.59
C PRO A 177 -6.67 15.69 -5.08
N ASP A 178 -7.13 16.73 -5.77
CA ASP A 178 -7.56 16.68 -7.17
C ASP A 178 -6.41 16.29 -8.10
N GLY A 179 -6.71 15.43 -9.08
CA GLY A 179 -5.78 14.99 -10.11
C GLY A 179 -4.57 14.21 -9.59
N CYS A 180 -4.60 13.78 -8.34
CA CYS A 180 -3.47 13.08 -7.70
C CYS A 180 -3.27 11.69 -8.32
N ILE A 181 -2.04 11.43 -8.79
CA ILE A 181 -1.67 10.17 -9.47
C ILE A 181 -1.38 9.01 -8.51
N GLY A 182 -1.52 9.21 -7.20
CA GLY A 182 -1.32 8.20 -6.15
C GLY A 182 -0.88 8.82 -4.83
N ALA A 183 -0.87 8.02 -3.77
CA ALA A 183 -0.75 8.45 -2.37
C ALA A 183 -1.87 9.42 -1.94
N GLU A 184 -2.98 9.41 -2.64
CA GLU A 184 -4.17 10.23 -2.37
C GLU A 184 -4.72 9.97 -0.97
N ASP A 185 -4.71 8.71 -0.52
CA ASP A 185 -5.09 8.29 0.82
C ASP A 185 -4.15 8.86 1.90
N VAL A 186 -2.85 8.82 1.64
CA VAL A 186 -1.83 9.37 2.55
C VAL A 186 -1.95 10.88 2.70
N ILE A 187 -2.21 11.58 1.60
CA ILE A 187 -2.36 13.05 1.61
C ILE A 187 -3.67 13.44 2.28
N LEU A 188 -4.78 12.76 1.97
CA LEU A 188 -6.07 12.96 2.63
C LEU A 188 -5.94 12.81 4.15
N ASP A 189 -5.35 11.71 4.61
CA ASP A 189 -5.14 11.44 6.03
C ASP A 189 -4.25 12.49 6.71
N HIS A 190 -3.25 12.98 5.98
CA HIS A 190 -2.41 14.08 6.45
C HIS A 190 -3.23 15.38 6.60
N MET A 191 -4.06 15.74 5.61
CA MET A 191 -4.93 16.91 5.67
C MET A 191 -5.92 16.82 6.85
N ILE A 192 -6.55 15.68 7.05
CA ILE A 192 -7.46 15.40 8.17
C ILE A 192 -6.74 15.64 9.52
N ARG A 193 -5.52 15.12 9.66
CA ARG A 193 -4.72 15.28 10.89
C ARG A 193 -4.26 16.74 11.10
N GLN A 194 -3.96 17.48 10.04
CA GLN A 194 -3.63 18.90 10.12
C GLN A 194 -4.79 19.75 10.65
N CYS A 195 -6.04 19.33 10.41
CA CYS A 195 -7.24 19.92 11.00
C CYS A 195 -7.47 19.49 12.47
N GLY A 196 -6.54 18.72 13.07
CA GLY A 196 -6.62 18.28 14.47
C GLY A 196 -7.44 17.03 14.71
N HIS A 197 -7.89 16.35 13.65
CA HIS A 197 -8.62 15.11 13.73
C HIS A 197 -7.71 13.90 13.93
N ARG A 198 -8.29 12.79 14.43
CA ARG A 198 -7.57 11.54 14.73
C ARG A 198 -8.11 10.38 13.92
N LEU A 199 -7.18 9.54 13.47
CA LEU A 199 -7.47 8.34 12.68
C LEU A 199 -7.12 7.08 13.48
N TRP A 200 -7.89 6.03 13.26
CA TRP A 200 -7.80 4.81 14.06
C TRP A 200 -7.79 3.56 13.18
N THR A 201 -7.21 2.48 13.65
CA THR A 201 -7.32 1.17 13.00
C THR A 201 -8.00 0.17 13.91
N ASP A 202 -9.02 -0.51 13.36
CA ASP A 202 -9.67 -1.65 13.99
C ASP A 202 -9.05 -2.94 13.43
N PRO A 203 -8.28 -3.67 14.24
CA PRO A 203 -7.64 -4.90 13.78
C PRO A 203 -8.62 -6.02 13.40
N GLU A 204 -9.88 -5.94 13.81
CA GLU A 204 -10.91 -6.91 13.46
C GLU A 204 -11.65 -6.59 12.16
N ALA A 205 -11.54 -5.35 11.67
CA ALA A 205 -12.16 -4.90 10.42
C ALA A 205 -11.30 -5.31 9.21
N VAL A 206 -11.06 -6.61 9.05
CA VAL A 206 -10.25 -7.16 7.97
C VAL A 206 -10.95 -6.99 6.62
N MET A 207 -10.21 -6.59 5.59
CA MET A 207 -10.59 -6.66 4.20
C MET A 207 -9.74 -7.71 3.48
N TRP A 208 -10.38 -8.55 2.67
CA TRP A 208 -9.67 -9.50 1.82
C TRP A 208 -9.40 -8.86 0.47
N HIS A 209 -8.13 -8.52 0.21
CA HIS A 209 -7.70 -7.85 -1.00
C HIS A 209 -6.76 -8.75 -1.81
N ARG A 210 -7.15 -9.10 -3.04
CA ARG A 210 -6.36 -9.95 -3.91
C ARG A 210 -5.05 -9.27 -4.29
N ARG A 211 -3.93 -10.00 -4.06
CA ARG A 211 -2.63 -9.46 -4.47
C ARG A 211 -2.45 -9.66 -5.97
N ARG A 212 -1.89 -8.65 -6.62
CA ARG A 212 -1.49 -8.75 -8.02
C ARG A 212 -0.34 -9.75 -8.17
N ASP A 213 -0.12 -10.28 -9.37
CA ASP A 213 1.09 -11.08 -9.66
C ASP A 213 2.38 -10.25 -9.51
N LEU A 214 3.53 -10.95 -9.43
CA LEU A 214 4.82 -10.29 -9.20
C LEU A 214 5.17 -9.29 -10.32
N SER A 215 4.74 -9.53 -11.55
CA SER A 215 5.01 -8.66 -12.70
C SER A 215 4.32 -7.30 -12.56
N ARG A 216 3.08 -7.31 -12.08
CA ARG A 216 2.28 -6.11 -11.83
C ARG A 216 2.66 -5.43 -10.52
N VAL A 217 2.87 -6.23 -9.45
CA VAL A 217 3.25 -5.70 -8.12
C VAL A 217 4.57 -4.94 -8.18
N LYS A 218 5.61 -5.44 -8.87
CA LYS A 218 6.89 -4.70 -8.98
C LYS A 218 6.72 -3.32 -9.62
N LYS A 219 5.86 -3.20 -10.65
CA LYS A 219 5.54 -1.93 -11.29
C LYS A 219 4.77 -1.02 -10.32
N GLN A 220 3.77 -1.55 -9.63
CA GLN A 220 2.97 -0.83 -8.64
C GLN A 220 3.85 -0.28 -7.51
N ILE A 221 4.72 -1.12 -6.93
CA ILE A 221 5.62 -0.71 -5.84
C ILE A 221 6.65 0.34 -6.32
N GLY A 222 7.13 0.22 -7.56
CA GLY A 222 7.98 1.25 -8.17
C GLY A 222 7.26 2.59 -8.33
N ASN A 223 5.99 2.57 -8.70
CA ASN A 223 5.16 3.77 -8.75
C ASN A 223 4.90 4.34 -7.35
N TYR A 224 4.65 3.49 -6.35
CA TYR A 224 4.51 3.94 -4.96
C TYR A 224 5.76 4.67 -4.47
N GLY A 225 6.96 4.14 -4.75
CA GLY A 225 8.20 4.83 -4.40
C GLY A 225 8.33 6.19 -5.06
N LEU A 226 8.02 6.29 -6.36
CA LEU A 226 8.03 7.54 -7.10
C LEU A 226 7.06 8.56 -6.52
N VAL A 227 5.78 8.19 -6.43
CA VAL A 227 4.72 9.10 -5.96
C VAL A 227 4.95 9.51 -4.50
N ARG A 228 5.39 8.56 -3.65
CA ARG A 228 5.70 8.89 -2.25
C ARG A 228 6.84 9.90 -2.12
N SER A 229 7.85 9.85 -2.99
CA SER A 229 8.93 10.85 -2.96
C SER A 229 8.46 12.23 -3.40
N LEU A 230 7.53 12.31 -4.37
CA LEU A 230 6.90 13.55 -4.79
C LEU A 230 6.01 14.13 -3.66
N ALA A 231 5.17 13.29 -3.04
CA ALA A 231 4.36 13.68 -1.89
C ALA A 231 5.21 14.18 -0.70
N ASN A 232 6.32 13.51 -0.41
CA ASN A 232 7.27 13.96 0.61
C ASN A 232 8.00 15.28 0.25
N HIS A 233 8.07 15.63 -1.03
CA HIS A 233 8.62 16.91 -1.48
C HIS A 233 7.62 18.04 -1.26
N GLU A 234 6.38 17.82 -1.60
CA GLU A 234 5.27 18.76 -1.46
C GLU A 234 4.86 18.93 0.00
N HIS A 235 4.72 17.82 0.73
CA HIS A 235 4.35 17.79 2.16
C HIS A 235 5.54 17.29 3.00
N ARG A 236 6.33 18.23 3.51
CA ARG A 236 7.58 17.90 4.24
C ARG A 236 7.34 17.10 5.51
N GLU A 237 6.18 17.20 6.10
CA GLU A 237 5.73 16.50 7.30
C GLU A 237 5.56 14.99 7.08
N LEU A 238 5.35 14.57 5.82
CA LEU A 238 5.25 13.15 5.44
C LEU A 238 6.61 12.45 5.32
N ARG A 239 7.71 13.18 5.49
CA ARG A 239 9.06 12.62 5.37
C ARG A 239 9.37 11.67 6.52
N ALA A 240 9.84 10.48 6.19
CA ALA A 240 10.32 9.50 7.14
C ALA A 240 11.68 8.96 6.70
N TRP A 241 12.57 8.69 7.66
CA TRP A 241 13.89 8.10 7.39
C TRP A 241 13.81 6.75 6.70
N SER A 242 12.72 6.00 6.92
CA SER A 242 12.47 4.73 6.25
C SER A 242 12.47 4.85 4.71
N HIS A 243 12.00 5.96 4.16
CA HIS A 243 12.02 6.18 2.70
C HIS A 243 13.44 6.37 2.16
N VAL A 244 14.30 7.06 2.93
CA VAL A 244 15.70 7.23 2.57
C VAL A 244 16.44 5.89 2.63
N THR A 245 16.20 5.10 3.67
CA THR A 245 16.84 3.76 3.83
C THR A 245 16.50 2.84 2.65
N VAL A 246 15.23 2.81 2.24
CA VAL A 246 14.81 1.99 1.09
C VAL A 246 15.29 2.56 -0.23
N ALA A 247 15.41 3.90 -0.37
CA ALA A 247 16.00 4.54 -1.54
C ALA A 247 17.48 4.18 -1.73
N MET A 248 18.21 4.01 -0.63
CA MET A 248 19.62 3.62 -0.67
C MET A 248 19.84 2.13 -0.95
N PHE A 249 18.79 1.30 -0.90
CA PHE A 249 18.92 -0.14 -1.12
C PHE A 249 19.51 -0.50 -2.51
N PRO A 250 18.98 0.00 -3.67
CA PRO A 250 19.57 -0.29 -4.97
C PRO A 250 21.05 0.17 -5.11
N PRO A 251 21.44 1.40 -4.75
CA PRO A 251 22.85 1.81 -4.82
C PRO A 251 23.76 0.97 -3.94
N ILE A 252 23.34 0.58 -2.73
CA ILE A 252 24.13 -0.29 -1.84
C ILE A 252 24.32 -1.67 -2.47
N VAL A 253 23.27 -2.25 -3.04
CA VAL A 253 23.35 -3.55 -3.73
C VAL A 253 24.31 -3.45 -4.92
N ILE A 254 24.19 -2.40 -5.76
CA ILE A 254 25.10 -2.19 -6.90
C ILE A 254 26.53 -2.05 -6.42
N ALA A 255 26.79 -1.22 -5.41
CA ALA A 255 28.13 -1.03 -4.85
C ALA A 255 28.74 -2.33 -4.29
N ALA A 256 27.91 -3.15 -3.62
CA ALA A 256 28.34 -4.46 -3.13
C ALA A 256 28.70 -5.43 -4.27
N PHE A 257 27.94 -5.46 -5.36
CA PHE A 257 28.26 -6.24 -6.55
C PHE A 257 29.55 -5.76 -7.21
N VAL A 258 29.71 -4.45 -7.42
CA VAL A 258 30.92 -3.86 -8.01
C VAL A 258 32.13 -4.20 -7.14
N GLY A 259 32.04 -4.03 -5.83
CA GLY A 259 33.10 -4.36 -4.88
C GLY A 259 33.46 -5.85 -4.87
N PHE A 260 32.46 -6.72 -5.00
CA PHE A 260 32.66 -8.18 -5.08
C PHE A 260 33.46 -8.56 -6.34
N PHE A 261 33.04 -8.12 -7.51
CA PHE A 261 33.77 -8.44 -8.76
C PHE A 261 35.13 -7.77 -8.85
N TRP A 262 35.27 -6.57 -8.33
CA TRP A 262 36.56 -5.90 -8.23
C TRP A 262 37.52 -6.66 -7.30
N GLY A 263 37.02 -7.14 -6.16
CA GLY A 263 37.79 -7.97 -5.24
C GLY A 263 38.24 -9.30 -5.88
N LEU A 264 37.31 -9.98 -6.60
CA LEU A 264 37.65 -11.22 -7.34
C LEU A 264 38.73 -11.00 -8.39
N SER A 265 38.73 -9.87 -9.10
CA SER A 265 39.70 -9.58 -10.17
C SER A 265 41.09 -9.22 -9.65
N ASN A 266 41.21 -8.74 -8.40
CA ASN A 266 42.48 -8.31 -7.83
C ASN A 266 43.11 -9.31 -6.87
N ASP A 267 42.34 -10.00 -6.02
CA ASP A 267 42.84 -10.91 -4.98
C ASP A 267 42.46 -12.38 -5.18
N GLY A 268 41.50 -12.69 -6.09
CA GLY A 268 40.95 -14.03 -6.25
C GLY A 268 40.17 -14.52 -5.02
N LEU A 269 39.83 -15.82 -5.01
CA LEU A 269 39.20 -16.48 -3.87
C LEU A 269 40.24 -16.99 -2.82
N GLY A 270 41.45 -16.42 -2.79
CA GLY A 270 42.59 -16.97 -2.10
C GLY A 270 42.59 -16.96 -0.56
N SER A 271 41.61 -16.33 0.07
CA SER A 271 41.46 -16.38 1.54
C SER A 271 40.08 -16.91 1.92
N PRO A 272 39.95 -17.84 2.88
CA PRO A 272 38.67 -18.25 3.40
C PRO A 272 37.91 -17.04 3.94
N TRP A 273 36.56 -16.98 3.67
CA TRP A 273 35.68 -15.88 4.10
C TRP A 273 35.60 -15.66 5.62
N TRP A 274 36.13 -16.59 6.43
CA TRP A 274 36.22 -16.49 7.89
C TRP A 274 37.59 -15.96 8.39
N ASP A 275 38.57 -15.73 7.52
CA ASP A 275 39.87 -15.16 7.90
C ASP A 275 39.75 -13.62 7.96
N ILE A 276 39.09 -13.15 9.00
CA ILE A 276 38.98 -11.72 9.32
C ILE A 276 40.22 -11.33 10.14
N SER A 277 41.41 -11.42 9.56
CA SER A 277 42.57 -10.82 10.17
C SER A 277 42.48 -9.30 10.00
N LEU A 278 42.25 -8.59 11.11
CA LEU A 278 42.19 -7.12 11.19
C LEU A 278 43.51 -6.42 10.83
N ASP A 279 44.58 -7.16 10.64
CA ASP A 279 45.91 -6.64 10.36
C ASP A 279 46.12 -6.19 8.91
N ALA A 280 45.14 -6.35 8.05
CA ALA A 280 45.24 -6.05 6.62
C ALA A 280 44.41 -4.83 6.13
N VAL A 281 43.91 -4.01 7.05
CA VAL A 281 42.96 -2.91 6.75
C VAL A 281 43.48 -1.82 5.79
N PRO A 282 44.79 -1.43 5.73
CA PRO A 282 45.20 -0.39 4.77
C PRO A 282 45.28 -0.82 3.29
N MET A 283 45.44 -2.13 3.01
CA MET A 283 45.50 -2.66 1.65
C MET A 283 44.34 -3.63 1.31
N GLY A 284 43.32 -3.75 2.17
CA GLY A 284 42.32 -4.78 2.13
C GLY A 284 41.01 -4.45 1.41
N TRP A 285 40.91 -3.34 0.68
CA TRP A 285 39.68 -2.97 -0.04
C TRP A 285 39.15 -4.09 -0.97
N PRO A 286 39.98 -4.79 -1.75
CA PRO A 286 39.50 -5.90 -2.59
C PRO A 286 38.92 -7.07 -1.76
N ARG A 287 39.57 -7.46 -0.67
CA ARG A 287 39.09 -8.53 0.24
C ARG A 287 37.77 -8.15 0.91
N PHE A 288 37.65 -6.91 1.35
CA PHE A 288 36.40 -6.39 1.92
C PHE A 288 35.23 -6.54 0.91
N GLY A 289 35.46 -6.25 -0.35
CA GLY A 289 34.46 -6.39 -1.43
C GLY A 289 33.97 -7.84 -1.57
N VAL A 290 34.87 -8.82 -1.61
CA VAL A 290 34.54 -10.24 -1.79
C VAL A 290 33.68 -10.78 -0.64
N HIS A 291 33.93 -10.34 0.60
CA HIS A 291 33.17 -10.82 1.76
C HIS A 291 31.87 -10.03 2.01
N THR A 292 31.81 -8.77 1.60
CA THR A 292 30.66 -7.89 1.88
C THR A 292 29.39 -8.38 1.22
N LEU A 293 29.43 -8.74 -0.06
CA LEU A 293 28.23 -9.15 -0.78
C LEU A 293 27.59 -10.43 -0.19
N PRO A 294 28.30 -11.55 0.02
CA PRO A 294 27.71 -12.74 0.65
C PRO A 294 27.16 -12.46 2.05
N THR A 295 27.87 -11.64 2.85
CA THR A 295 27.43 -11.26 4.19
C THR A 295 26.13 -10.45 4.13
N LEU A 296 26.04 -9.47 3.25
CA LEU A 296 24.82 -8.67 3.07
C LEU A 296 23.65 -9.55 2.59
N ILE A 297 23.89 -10.47 1.66
CA ILE A 297 22.85 -11.40 1.20
C ILE A 297 22.36 -12.26 2.37
N LEU A 298 23.27 -12.83 3.18
CA LEU A 298 22.92 -13.65 4.33
C LEU A 298 22.09 -12.85 5.35
N LEU A 299 22.59 -11.69 5.78
CA LEU A 299 21.92 -10.84 6.75
C LEU A 299 20.56 -10.37 6.24
N TYR A 300 20.47 -9.98 4.97
CA TYR A 300 19.21 -9.59 4.36
C TYR A 300 18.17 -10.71 4.39
N ASN A 301 18.57 -11.94 4.01
CA ASN A 301 17.65 -13.08 4.03
C ASN A 301 17.21 -13.44 5.46
N LEU A 302 18.13 -13.43 6.44
CA LEU A 302 17.80 -13.68 7.85
C LEU A 302 16.78 -12.66 8.38
N LEU A 303 16.97 -11.38 8.07
CA LEU A 303 16.03 -10.32 8.44
C LEU A 303 14.69 -10.46 7.71
N ALA A 304 14.70 -10.80 6.40
CA ALA A 304 13.50 -11.03 5.62
C ALA A 304 12.67 -12.19 6.19
N TRP A 305 13.31 -13.33 6.47
CA TRP A 305 12.63 -14.49 7.07
C TRP A 305 12.11 -14.19 8.47
N TYR A 306 12.90 -13.51 9.30
CA TYR A 306 12.45 -13.11 10.63
C TYR A 306 11.22 -12.17 10.55
N GLY A 307 11.27 -11.16 9.70
CA GLY A 307 10.16 -10.23 9.50
C GLY A 307 8.90 -10.91 8.96
N ALA A 308 9.05 -11.81 7.98
CA ALA A 308 7.96 -12.60 7.43
C ALA A 308 7.37 -13.58 8.46
N ALA A 309 8.24 -14.25 9.24
CA ALA A 309 7.81 -15.18 10.29
C ALA A 309 7.05 -14.47 11.44
N LYS A 310 7.33 -13.18 11.69
CA LYS A 310 6.64 -12.35 12.68
C LYS A 310 5.50 -11.52 12.09
N GLY A 311 5.33 -11.53 10.76
CA GLY A 311 4.28 -10.80 10.06
C GLY A 311 2.87 -11.29 10.42
N SER A 312 1.87 -10.51 10.00
CA SER A 312 0.45 -10.75 10.30
C SER A 312 -0.31 -11.53 9.22
N SER A 313 0.32 -11.81 8.08
CA SER A 313 -0.33 -12.50 6.96
C SER A 313 -0.97 -13.84 7.36
N PRO A 314 -2.23 -14.08 7.02
CA PRO A 314 -2.86 -15.40 7.19
C PRO A 314 -2.29 -16.45 6.23
N CYS A 315 -1.62 -16.03 5.15
CA CYS A 315 -0.96 -16.92 4.17
C CYS A 315 0.41 -17.43 4.64
N ARG A 316 0.78 -17.18 5.89
CA ARG A 316 2.09 -17.50 6.46
C ARG A 316 2.24 -19.00 6.71
N THR A 317 3.13 -19.64 5.94
CA THR A 317 3.60 -21.00 6.09
C THR A 317 5.15 -21.03 6.05
N PRO A 318 5.82 -22.09 6.49
CA PRO A 318 7.29 -22.20 6.33
C PRO A 318 7.75 -21.97 4.88
N LYS A 319 7.00 -22.48 3.90
CA LYS A 319 7.28 -22.32 2.47
C LYS A 319 7.15 -20.87 2.01
N THR A 320 6.04 -20.19 2.35
CA THR A 320 5.81 -18.81 1.95
C THR A 320 6.76 -17.85 2.66
N VAL A 321 7.11 -18.09 3.92
CA VAL A 321 8.13 -17.35 4.67
C VAL A 321 9.50 -17.50 4.01
N PHE A 322 9.92 -18.71 3.66
CA PHE A 322 11.21 -18.94 3.01
C PHE A 322 11.30 -18.22 1.66
N LEU A 323 10.27 -18.36 0.82
CA LEU A 323 10.24 -17.75 -0.51
C LEU A 323 10.02 -16.23 -0.49
N SER A 324 9.52 -15.67 0.62
CA SER A 324 9.25 -14.23 0.72
C SER A 324 10.50 -13.36 0.65
N SER A 325 11.69 -13.87 1.00
CA SER A 325 12.93 -13.09 0.95
C SER A 325 13.25 -12.59 -0.46
N ILE A 326 13.05 -13.44 -1.49
CA ILE A 326 13.26 -13.08 -2.89
C ILE A 326 12.24 -12.00 -3.31
N THR A 327 10.97 -12.22 -2.97
CA THR A 327 9.91 -11.24 -3.27
C THR A 327 10.17 -9.92 -2.58
N THR A 328 10.53 -9.94 -1.30
CA THR A 328 10.86 -8.75 -0.53
C THR A 328 12.04 -7.98 -1.15
N PHE A 329 13.06 -8.69 -1.63
CA PHE A 329 14.18 -8.09 -2.37
C PHE A 329 13.69 -7.35 -3.63
N VAL A 330 12.85 -8.01 -4.43
CA VAL A 330 12.27 -7.41 -5.64
C VAL A 330 11.43 -6.18 -5.30
N LEU A 331 10.65 -6.22 -4.23
CA LEU A 331 9.83 -5.08 -3.78
C LEU A 331 10.71 -3.90 -3.32
N HIS A 332 11.71 -4.14 -2.50
CA HIS A 332 12.64 -3.09 -2.04
C HIS A 332 13.43 -2.47 -3.20
N TRP A 333 13.91 -3.31 -4.13
CA TRP A 333 14.59 -2.83 -5.33
C TRP A 333 13.70 -1.88 -6.13
N ASN A 334 12.47 -2.30 -6.44
CA ASN A 334 11.56 -1.50 -7.27
C ASN A 334 11.09 -0.24 -6.54
N TYR A 335 10.80 -0.33 -5.24
CA TYR A 335 10.45 0.85 -4.44
C TYR A 335 11.60 1.86 -4.40
N GLY A 336 12.82 1.41 -4.08
CA GLY A 336 14.01 2.26 -4.05
C GLY A 336 14.28 2.92 -5.40
N MET A 337 14.19 2.16 -6.51
CA MET A 337 14.30 2.72 -7.86
C MET A 337 13.19 3.72 -8.17
N GLY A 338 11.99 3.52 -7.63
CA GLY A 338 10.89 4.48 -7.70
C GLY A 338 11.23 5.78 -7.00
N VAL A 339 11.73 5.72 -5.77
CA VAL A 339 12.13 6.90 -5.00
C VAL A 339 13.26 7.66 -5.70
N LEU A 340 14.28 6.97 -6.20
CA LEU A 340 15.37 7.59 -6.97
C LEU A 340 14.86 8.31 -8.21
N ARG A 341 13.90 7.70 -8.95
CA ARG A 341 13.24 8.37 -10.08
C ARG A 341 12.47 9.61 -9.65
N GLY A 342 11.79 9.56 -8.51
CA GLY A 342 11.09 10.72 -7.96
C GLY A 342 12.05 11.84 -7.58
N TRP A 343 13.19 11.54 -6.94
CA TRP A 343 14.23 12.52 -6.64
C TRP A 343 14.81 13.14 -7.89
N TRP A 344 15.01 12.33 -8.95
CA TRP A 344 15.43 12.83 -10.25
C TRP A 344 14.41 13.80 -10.86
N ARG A 345 13.10 13.47 -10.80
CA ARG A 345 12.03 14.37 -11.25
C ARG A 345 12.03 15.68 -10.48
N ILE A 346 12.17 15.63 -9.15
CA ILE A 346 12.27 16.81 -8.28
C ILE A 346 13.47 17.67 -8.71
N PHE A 347 14.64 17.05 -8.89
CA PHE A 347 15.86 17.73 -9.29
C PHE A 347 15.73 18.41 -10.66
N THR A 348 15.00 17.80 -11.60
CA THR A 348 14.77 18.34 -12.96
C THR A 348 13.57 19.30 -13.04
N GLY A 349 12.96 19.66 -11.90
CA GLY A 349 11.83 20.60 -11.86
C GLY A 349 10.47 20.00 -12.22
N ASN A 350 10.36 18.65 -12.29
CA ASN A 350 9.15 17.91 -12.65
C ASN A 350 8.51 17.24 -11.39
N SER A 351 8.28 18.02 -10.33
CA SER A 351 7.87 17.49 -9.03
C SER A 351 6.36 17.36 -8.81
N GLY A 352 5.51 17.71 -9.77
CA GLY A 352 4.05 17.70 -9.60
C GLY A 352 3.49 16.30 -9.36
N LEU A 353 2.55 16.19 -8.42
CA LEU A 353 1.74 15.00 -8.12
C LEU A 353 0.49 14.89 -9.00
N GLN A 354 0.13 15.96 -9.68
CA GLN A 354 -1.03 16.01 -10.57
C GLN A 354 -0.69 15.44 -11.95
N ILE A 355 -1.71 14.96 -12.63
CA ILE A 355 -1.59 14.57 -14.05
C ILE A 355 -1.24 15.81 -14.86
N ASP A 356 -0.02 15.86 -15.39
CA ASP A 356 0.33 16.84 -16.43
C ASP A 356 -0.31 16.40 -17.75
N ASP A 357 -1.02 17.31 -18.42
CA ASP A 357 -1.61 17.07 -19.75
C ASP A 357 -0.61 16.61 -20.80
N ARG A 358 0.69 16.77 -20.53
CA ARG A 358 1.80 16.33 -21.40
C ARG A 358 2.13 14.84 -21.30
N THR A 359 1.57 14.12 -20.30
CA THR A 359 1.78 12.66 -20.16
C THR A 359 0.69 11.84 -20.84
N ARG A 360 0.04 12.42 -21.86
CA ARG A 360 -1.13 11.88 -22.56
C ARG A 360 -0.82 10.87 -23.68
N ASP A 361 0.40 10.33 -23.79
CA ASP A 361 0.78 9.31 -24.78
C ASP A 361 0.98 7.92 -24.17
#